data_50387f41a6bb946219e6a2cf5154df9e
#
_entry.id   50387f41a6bb946219e6a2cf5154df9e
#
_cell.length_a   1.000
_cell.length_b   1.000
_cell.length_c   1.000
_cell.angle_alpha   90.00
_cell.angle_beta   90.00
_cell.angle_gamma   90.00
#
_symmetry.space_group_name_H-M   'P 1'
#
loop_
_entity.id
_entity.type
_entity.pdbx_description
1 polymer ?
#
loop_
_entity_poly.entity_id
_entity_poly.type
_entity_poly.pdbx_seq_one_letter_code
_entity_poly.pdbx_strand_id
1 'polypeptide(L)'
;MARYIALTCEALARSVYAAASDSPHTVTARFFRQGLHNSPKKLRNTLQDEIDAIQPDECDAILLAYGLCGASTANLIARHTPIVMPRAHDCITLYLGSRARYQEQFERHPGTYWYSTDYMERQDPGSTGGLGAGMLDDNEQYEGWVEKYGQETADALREEISGWMSHYTRAAFIDTGLGEGTKYEQRAE
;
A
#
# COMPACT_ATOMS: atom_id res chain seq x y z
N MET A 1 19.24 -17.20 -15.62
CA MET A 1 18.94 -16.02 -14.77
C MET A 1 17.64 -15.44 -15.27
N ALA A 2 16.63 -15.36 -14.42
CA ALA A 2 15.33 -14.80 -14.83
C ALA A 2 15.35 -13.27 -14.75
N ARG A 3 14.45 -12.63 -15.51
CA ARG A 3 14.24 -11.18 -15.52
C ARG A 3 12.84 -10.89 -14.99
N TYR A 4 12.74 -10.00 -14.02
CA TYR A 4 11.47 -9.61 -13.42
C TYR A 4 11.26 -8.11 -13.52
N ILE A 5 10.01 -7.70 -13.72
CA ILE A 5 9.59 -6.31 -13.54
C ILE A 5 8.73 -6.29 -12.27
N ALA A 6 9.17 -5.50 -11.28
CA ALA A 6 8.45 -5.31 -10.03
C ALA A 6 7.64 -4.01 -10.12
N LEU A 7 6.31 -4.12 -10.16
CA LEU A 7 5.39 -3.00 -9.99
C LEU A 7 5.12 -2.85 -8.50
N THR A 8 5.52 -1.73 -7.92
CA THR A 8 5.58 -1.60 -6.46
C THR A 8 5.10 -0.26 -5.94
N CYS A 9 4.46 -0.27 -4.78
CA CYS A 9 4.17 0.94 -4.04
C CYS A 9 5.46 1.57 -3.50
N GLU A 10 5.59 2.90 -3.59
CA GLU A 10 6.71 3.63 -2.97
C GLU A 10 6.85 3.34 -1.48
N ALA A 11 5.77 3.01 -0.80
CA ALA A 11 5.78 2.58 0.60
C ALA A 11 6.66 1.35 0.88
N LEU A 12 7.03 0.58 -0.15
CA LEU A 12 7.86 -0.62 -0.02
C LEU A 12 9.23 -0.44 -0.68
N ALA A 13 9.62 0.78 -1.02
CA ALA A 13 10.78 1.02 -1.88
C ALA A 13 12.08 0.48 -1.29
N ARG A 14 12.39 0.75 -0.02
CA ARG A 14 13.61 0.23 0.62
C ARG A 14 13.63 -1.29 0.63
N SER A 15 12.50 -1.90 1.01
CA SER A 15 12.35 -3.35 1.06
C SER A 15 12.52 -3.99 -0.32
N VAL A 16 11.96 -3.36 -1.37
CA VAL A 16 12.10 -3.84 -2.75
C VAL A 16 13.52 -3.67 -3.27
N TYR A 17 14.18 -2.54 -3.01
CA TYR A 17 15.58 -2.34 -3.40
C TYR A 17 16.52 -3.34 -2.71
N ALA A 18 16.33 -3.58 -1.42
CA ALA A 18 17.12 -4.56 -0.68
C ALA A 18 16.92 -5.96 -1.26
N ALA A 19 15.67 -6.41 -1.42
CA ALA A 19 15.37 -7.71 -2.00
C ALA A 19 15.87 -7.87 -3.44
N ALA A 20 15.78 -6.82 -4.25
CA ALA A 20 16.30 -6.82 -5.63
C ALA A 20 17.83 -6.93 -5.66
N SER A 21 18.52 -6.25 -4.74
CA SER A 21 19.98 -6.31 -4.61
C SER A 21 20.48 -7.70 -4.23
N ASP A 22 19.75 -8.41 -3.35
CA ASP A 22 20.11 -9.74 -2.91
C ASP A 22 19.66 -10.86 -3.86
N SER A 23 18.82 -10.51 -4.84
CA SER A 23 18.27 -11.49 -5.78
C SER A 23 19.34 -12.04 -6.74
N PRO A 24 19.39 -13.36 -7.01
CA PRO A 24 20.20 -13.94 -8.07
C PRO A 24 19.63 -13.63 -9.48
N HIS A 25 18.51 -12.97 -9.56
CA HIS A 25 17.79 -12.62 -10.79
C HIS A 25 17.87 -11.12 -11.08
N THR A 26 17.63 -10.73 -12.31
CA THR A 26 17.51 -9.31 -12.66
C THR A 26 16.14 -8.80 -12.29
N VAL A 27 16.07 -7.76 -11.47
CA VAL A 27 14.81 -7.12 -11.05
C VAL A 27 14.83 -5.66 -11.44
N THR A 28 13.87 -5.25 -12.27
CA THR A 28 13.63 -3.84 -12.60
C THR A 28 12.41 -3.36 -11.83
N ALA A 29 12.58 -2.41 -10.91
CA ALA A 29 11.48 -1.87 -10.13
C ALA A 29 10.88 -0.62 -10.76
N ARG A 30 9.54 -0.56 -10.86
CA ARG A 30 8.75 0.60 -11.25
C ARG A 30 7.89 1.00 -10.05
N PHE A 31 8.08 2.23 -9.57
CA PHE A 31 7.43 2.71 -8.36
C PHE A 31 6.22 3.58 -8.66
N PHE A 32 5.16 3.39 -7.89
CA PHE A 32 3.94 4.18 -7.93
C PHE A 32 3.73 4.89 -6.60
N ARG A 33 3.24 6.14 -6.67
CA ARG A 33 3.03 6.97 -5.48
C ARG A 33 2.17 6.27 -4.45
N GLN A 34 2.57 6.36 -3.19
CA GLN A 34 1.87 5.65 -2.12
C GLN A 34 0.43 6.16 -1.94
N GLY A 35 0.13 7.42 -2.18
CA GLY A 35 -1.22 7.99 -2.10
C GLY A 35 -2.23 7.42 -3.12
N LEU A 36 -1.79 6.71 -4.16
CA LEU A 36 -2.70 6.08 -5.13
C LEU A 36 -3.66 5.07 -4.51
N HIS A 37 -3.29 4.43 -3.38
CA HIS A 37 -4.17 3.45 -2.72
C HIS A 37 -5.43 4.09 -2.12
N ASN A 38 -5.46 5.41 -1.93
CA ASN A 38 -6.64 6.14 -1.48
C ASN A 38 -7.76 6.11 -2.53
N SER A 39 -7.42 5.88 -3.81
CA SER A 39 -8.36 5.69 -4.90
C SER A 39 -8.17 4.29 -5.53
N PRO A 40 -8.83 3.24 -4.99
CA PRO A 40 -8.65 1.84 -5.44
C PRO A 40 -8.85 1.64 -6.93
N LYS A 41 -9.82 2.33 -7.52
CA LYS A 41 -10.10 2.28 -8.97
C LYS A 41 -8.96 2.88 -9.79
N LYS A 42 -8.43 4.03 -9.36
CA LYS A 42 -7.31 4.70 -10.02
C LYS A 42 -6.04 3.85 -9.96
N LEU A 43 -5.71 3.30 -8.78
CA LEU A 43 -4.57 2.41 -8.63
C LEU A 43 -4.71 1.18 -9.53
N ARG A 44 -5.88 0.53 -9.55
CA ARG A 44 -6.12 -0.63 -10.42
C ARG A 44 -5.90 -0.31 -11.88
N ASN A 45 -6.47 0.79 -12.37
CA ASN A 45 -6.32 1.20 -13.77
C ASN A 45 -4.85 1.48 -14.09
N THR A 46 -4.15 2.23 -13.24
CA THR A 46 -2.72 2.51 -13.41
C THR A 46 -1.89 1.23 -13.48
N LEU A 47 -2.13 0.27 -12.57
CA LEU A 47 -1.42 -1.00 -12.57
C LEU A 47 -1.76 -1.85 -13.80
N GLN A 48 -3.03 -1.85 -14.25
CA GLN A 48 -3.43 -2.57 -15.44
C GLN A 48 -2.79 -1.98 -16.71
N ASP A 49 -2.76 -0.65 -16.83
CA ASP A 49 -2.11 0.03 -17.95
C ASP A 49 -0.62 -0.33 -18.04
N GLU A 50 0.07 -0.37 -16.88
CA GLU A 50 1.48 -0.79 -16.83
C GLU A 50 1.68 -2.27 -17.19
N ILE A 51 0.80 -3.15 -16.72
CA ILE A 51 0.81 -4.58 -17.06
C ILE A 51 0.60 -4.76 -18.55
N ASP A 52 -0.34 -4.03 -19.14
CA ASP A 52 -0.68 -4.11 -20.56
C ASP A 52 0.43 -3.54 -21.46
N ALA A 53 1.24 -2.60 -20.93
CA ALA A 53 2.38 -2.01 -21.65
C ALA A 53 3.62 -2.92 -21.68
N ILE A 54 3.75 -3.88 -20.77
CA ILE A 54 4.89 -4.82 -20.74
C ILE A 54 4.79 -5.80 -21.91
N GLN A 55 5.85 -5.86 -22.71
CA GLN A 55 5.89 -6.74 -23.88
C GLN A 55 6.14 -8.21 -23.47
N PRO A 56 5.70 -9.19 -24.27
CA PRO A 56 5.81 -10.62 -23.93
C PRO A 56 7.22 -11.09 -23.56
N ASP A 57 8.24 -10.53 -24.22
CA ASP A 57 9.65 -10.94 -24.05
C ASP A 57 10.45 -10.02 -23.11
N GLU A 58 9.78 -9.04 -22.50
CA GLU A 58 10.45 -8.04 -21.66
C GLU A 58 10.88 -8.64 -20.31
N CYS A 59 10.06 -9.52 -19.73
CA CYS A 59 10.39 -10.22 -18.49
C CYS A 59 9.72 -11.61 -18.39
N ASP A 60 10.25 -12.45 -17.51
CA ASP A 60 9.73 -13.79 -17.26
C ASP A 60 8.50 -13.78 -16.34
N ALA A 61 8.40 -12.79 -15.48
CA ALA A 61 7.20 -12.53 -14.66
C ALA A 61 7.15 -11.07 -14.18
N ILE A 62 5.92 -10.60 -13.91
CA ILE A 62 5.63 -9.32 -13.26
C ILE A 62 5.44 -9.61 -11.77
N LEU A 63 6.26 -8.99 -10.93
CA LEU A 63 6.14 -9.06 -9.48
C LEU A 63 5.30 -7.89 -9.00
N LEU A 64 4.14 -8.15 -8.42
CA LEU A 64 3.28 -7.12 -7.89
C LEU A 64 3.55 -6.95 -6.39
N ALA A 65 4.43 -5.98 -6.03
CA ALA A 65 4.77 -5.69 -4.64
C ALA A 65 3.71 -4.79 -3.99
N TYR A 66 2.52 -5.36 -3.84
CA TYR A 66 1.33 -4.77 -3.23
C TYR A 66 0.62 -5.78 -2.36
N GLY A 67 -0.11 -5.31 -1.35
CA GLY A 67 -1.20 -6.06 -0.74
C GLY A 67 -2.48 -5.90 -1.55
N LEU A 68 -3.61 -6.38 -1.00
CA LEU A 68 -4.93 -6.21 -1.60
C LEU A 68 -5.36 -4.73 -1.63
N CYS A 69 -4.92 -3.95 -0.62
CA CYS A 69 -5.06 -2.49 -0.55
C CYS A 69 -6.47 -1.99 -0.94
N GLY A 70 -7.50 -2.36 -0.17
CA GLY A 70 -8.88 -1.99 -0.47
C GLY A 70 -9.43 -2.58 -1.78
N ALA A 71 -8.96 -3.77 -2.17
CA ALA A 71 -9.27 -4.45 -3.42
C ALA A 71 -8.72 -3.74 -4.69
N SER A 72 -7.75 -2.84 -4.54
CA SER A 72 -7.11 -2.15 -5.68
C SER A 72 -6.42 -3.12 -6.63
N THR A 73 -5.86 -4.22 -6.13
CA THR A 73 -5.18 -5.24 -6.94
C THR A 73 -6.09 -6.39 -7.38
N ALA A 74 -7.37 -6.36 -6.98
CA ALA A 74 -8.33 -7.35 -7.44
C ALA A 74 -8.67 -7.15 -8.92
N ASN A 75 -8.92 -8.27 -9.63
CA ASN A 75 -9.29 -8.28 -11.05
C ASN A 75 -8.24 -7.72 -12.02
N LEU A 76 -6.97 -7.61 -11.61
CA LEU A 76 -5.88 -7.40 -12.55
C LEU A 76 -5.73 -8.63 -13.46
N ILE A 77 -5.50 -8.36 -14.73
CA ILE A 77 -5.47 -9.39 -15.76
C ILE A 77 -4.05 -9.51 -16.34
N ALA A 78 -3.46 -10.67 -16.18
CA ALA A 78 -2.23 -11.02 -16.90
C ALA A 78 -2.56 -11.25 -18.38
N ARG A 79 -1.87 -10.55 -19.29
CA ARG A 79 -2.08 -10.74 -20.74
C ARG A 79 -1.24 -11.90 -21.27
N HIS A 80 0.05 -11.75 -21.24
CA HIS A 80 1.02 -12.71 -21.78
C HIS A 80 2.15 -13.03 -20.80
N THR A 81 2.36 -12.19 -19.80
CA THR A 81 3.38 -12.39 -18.77
C THR A 81 2.71 -12.70 -17.45
N PRO A 82 3.09 -13.77 -16.73
CA PRO A 82 2.47 -14.13 -15.47
C PRO A 82 2.69 -13.05 -14.41
N ILE A 83 1.67 -12.83 -13.58
CA ILE A 83 1.72 -11.92 -12.43
C ILE A 83 1.90 -12.76 -11.17
N VAL A 84 2.89 -12.40 -10.36
CA VAL A 84 3.14 -12.98 -9.04
C VAL A 84 2.93 -11.90 -7.99
N MET A 85 2.08 -12.15 -7.02
CA MET A 85 1.82 -11.23 -5.93
C MET A 85 1.78 -11.93 -4.57
N PRO A 86 2.18 -11.25 -3.48
CA PRO A 86 2.09 -11.80 -2.15
C PRO A 86 0.63 -11.91 -1.68
N ARG A 87 0.33 -12.92 -0.86
CA ARG A 87 -0.97 -13.07 -0.21
C ARG A 87 -1.04 -12.19 1.04
N ALA A 88 -1.08 -10.88 0.84
CA ALA A 88 -1.11 -9.88 1.89
C ALA A 88 -2.37 -9.01 1.79
N HIS A 89 -2.94 -8.62 2.94
CA HIS A 89 -4.07 -7.72 2.99
C HIS A 89 -3.66 -6.30 2.58
N ASP A 90 -2.51 -5.85 3.09
CA ASP A 90 -1.97 -4.50 2.92
C ASP A 90 -0.44 -4.50 3.06
N CYS A 91 0.18 -3.33 3.00
CA CYS A 91 1.62 -3.18 3.17
C CYS A 91 2.09 -3.47 4.61
N ILE A 92 1.23 -3.32 5.64
CA ILE A 92 1.57 -3.69 7.02
C ILE A 92 1.86 -5.18 7.09
N THR A 93 1.04 -6.01 6.44
CA THR A 93 1.27 -7.46 6.35
C THR A 93 2.62 -7.78 5.71
N LEU A 94 3.01 -7.00 4.67
CA LEU A 94 4.30 -7.16 3.99
C LEU A 94 5.46 -6.75 4.90
N TYR A 95 5.38 -5.63 5.59
CA TYR A 95 6.40 -5.20 6.56
C TYR A 95 6.58 -6.20 7.72
N LEU A 96 5.49 -6.75 8.24
CA LEU A 96 5.54 -7.77 9.29
C LEU A 96 6.05 -9.12 8.78
N GLY A 97 6.14 -9.30 7.45
CA GLY A 97 6.65 -10.50 6.80
C GLY A 97 5.76 -11.74 6.95
N SER A 98 4.59 -11.61 7.59
CA SER A 98 3.72 -12.75 7.88
C SER A 98 2.28 -12.35 8.12
N ARG A 99 1.35 -13.05 7.46
CA ARG A 99 -0.10 -12.93 7.75
C ARG A 99 -0.44 -13.35 9.18
N ALA A 100 0.25 -14.36 9.71
CA ALA A 100 0.02 -14.82 11.08
C ALA A 100 0.43 -13.74 12.10
N ARG A 101 1.57 -13.07 11.88
CA ARG A 101 1.98 -11.93 12.72
C ARG A 101 0.99 -10.77 12.64
N TYR A 102 0.52 -10.44 11.44
CA TYR A 102 -0.50 -9.40 11.27
C TYR A 102 -1.76 -9.76 12.05
N GLN A 103 -2.27 -10.98 11.88
CA GLN A 103 -3.48 -11.46 12.57
C GLN A 103 -3.31 -11.41 14.10
N GLU A 104 -2.19 -11.90 14.63
CA GLU A 104 -1.87 -11.84 16.05
C GLU A 104 -1.89 -10.41 16.61
N GLN A 105 -1.26 -9.48 15.89
CA GLN A 105 -1.24 -8.07 16.30
C GLN A 105 -2.62 -7.44 16.23
N PHE A 106 -3.39 -7.73 15.19
CA PHE A 106 -4.75 -7.22 15.03
C PHE A 106 -5.70 -7.73 16.12
N GLU A 107 -5.62 -9.00 16.50
CA GLU A 107 -6.44 -9.57 17.55
C GLU A 107 -6.11 -9.01 18.95
N ARG A 108 -4.82 -8.81 19.22
CA ARG A 108 -4.37 -8.27 20.51
C ARG A 108 -4.54 -6.75 20.63
N HIS A 109 -4.37 -6.04 19.53
CA HIS A 109 -4.31 -4.59 19.48
C HIS A 109 -5.00 -4.04 18.22
N PRO A 110 -6.32 -4.17 18.07
CA PRO A 110 -7.04 -3.81 16.83
C PRO A 110 -6.90 -2.32 16.48
N GLY A 111 -6.80 -1.45 17.49
CA GLY A 111 -6.62 0.00 17.31
C GLY A 111 -5.15 0.40 17.23
N THR A 112 -4.33 -0.25 16.40
CA THR A 112 -2.93 0.11 16.21
C THR A 112 -2.74 0.93 14.94
N TYR A 113 -2.14 2.11 15.06
CA TYR A 113 -1.65 2.93 13.97
C TYR A 113 -0.18 2.63 13.72
N TRP A 114 0.18 2.28 12.49
CA TRP A 114 1.49 1.74 12.18
C TRP A 114 2.37 2.76 11.49
N TYR A 115 3.65 2.72 11.80
CA TYR A 115 4.69 3.52 11.17
C TYR A 115 5.80 2.63 10.64
N SER A 116 6.47 3.07 9.58
CA SER A 116 7.71 2.48 9.10
C SER A 116 8.55 3.55 8.42
N THR A 117 9.86 3.34 8.37
CA THR A 117 10.78 4.26 7.67
C THR A 117 10.34 4.49 6.22
N ASP A 118 10.07 3.43 5.48
CA ASP A 118 9.68 3.48 4.06
C ASP A 118 8.43 4.34 3.84
N TYR A 119 7.43 4.14 4.69
CA TYR A 119 6.16 4.85 4.57
C TYR A 119 6.31 6.34 4.91
N MET A 120 7.03 6.64 6.00
CA MET A 120 7.18 8.01 6.49
C MET A 120 8.03 8.89 5.58
N GLU A 121 9.04 8.33 4.91
CA GLU A 121 9.92 9.12 4.04
C GLU A 121 9.32 9.51 2.70
N ARG A 122 8.26 8.80 2.26
CA ARG A 122 7.63 8.97 0.94
C ARG A 122 6.19 9.42 0.99
N GLN A 123 5.75 9.87 2.16
CA GLN A 123 4.38 10.35 2.34
C GLN A 123 4.12 11.60 1.49
N ASP A 124 2.91 11.71 1.00
CA ASP A 124 2.43 12.92 0.35
C ASP A 124 2.30 14.07 1.38
N PRO A 125 2.50 15.33 0.96
CA PRO A 125 2.26 16.50 1.83
C PRO A 125 0.82 16.47 2.40
N GLY A 126 0.72 16.60 3.74
CA GLY A 126 -0.58 16.54 4.44
C GLY A 126 -0.99 15.13 4.89
N SER A 127 -0.22 14.09 4.57
CA SER A 127 -0.41 12.76 5.14
C SER A 127 -0.09 12.74 6.64
N THR A 128 -0.77 11.87 7.38
CA THR A 128 -0.55 11.65 8.81
C THR A 128 0.74 10.87 9.12
N GLY A 129 1.45 10.43 8.10
CA GLY A 129 2.74 9.75 8.22
C GLY A 129 2.69 8.29 8.61
N GLY A 130 1.52 7.74 8.88
CA GLY A 130 1.37 6.37 9.33
C GLY A 130 0.39 5.54 8.51
N LEU A 131 0.39 4.26 8.78
CA LEU A 131 -0.40 3.22 8.15
C LEU A 131 -1.60 2.90 9.06
N GLY A 132 -2.74 3.34 8.66
CA GLY A 132 -4.00 3.06 9.32
C GLY A 132 -5.12 3.03 8.29
N ALA A 133 -6.38 3.05 8.73
CA ALA A 133 -7.47 3.38 7.84
C ALA A 133 -7.22 4.82 7.38
N GLY A 134 -6.72 4.97 6.18
CA GLY A 134 -6.42 6.28 5.59
C GLY A 134 -7.68 7.14 5.54
N MET A 135 -7.50 8.44 5.55
CA MET A 135 -8.60 9.35 5.28
C MET A 135 -9.14 9.03 3.90
N LEU A 136 -10.38 8.55 3.88
CA LEU A 136 -11.21 8.48 2.69
C LEU A 136 -11.74 9.91 2.39
N ASP A 137 -10.87 10.91 2.46
CA ASP A 137 -11.20 12.25 2.01
C ASP A 137 -10.87 12.38 0.52
N ASP A 138 -11.43 11.44 -0.22
CA ASP A 138 -11.51 11.53 -1.65
C ASP A 138 -12.78 12.28 -1.99
N ASN A 139 -12.63 13.50 -2.50
CA ASN A 139 -13.77 14.29 -2.97
C ASN A 139 -14.59 13.51 -4.00
N GLU A 140 -13.96 12.66 -4.83
CA GLU A 140 -14.63 11.78 -5.80
C GLU A 140 -15.54 10.78 -5.08
N GLN A 141 -15.12 10.23 -3.95
CA GLN A 141 -15.94 9.31 -3.16
C GLN A 141 -17.09 10.05 -2.47
N TYR A 142 -16.83 11.23 -1.94
CA TYR A 142 -17.87 12.07 -1.33
C TYR A 142 -18.92 12.48 -2.35
N GLU A 143 -18.52 12.95 -3.54
CA GLU A 143 -19.43 13.27 -4.64
C GLU A 143 -20.27 12.06 -5.05
N GLY A 144 -19.67 10.86 -5.10
CA GLY A 144 -20.38 9.61 -5.34
C GLY A 144 -21.40 9.27 -4.25
N TRP A 145 -21.15 9.62 -2.99
CA TRP A 145 -22.14 9.47 -1.92
C TRP A 145 -23.26 10.48 -2.04
N VAL A 146 -22.96 11.75 -2.39
CA VAL A 146 -23.96 12.77 -2.63
C VAL A 146 -24.89 12.35 -3.76
N GLU A 147 -24.34 11.87 -4.88
CA GLU A 147 -25.12 11.38 -6.01
C GLU A 147 -26.02 10.19 -5.65
N LYS A 148 -25.50 9.26 -4.86
CA LYS A 148 -26.20 8.00 -4.55
C LYS A 148 -27.19 8.09 -3.39
N TYR A 149 -26.86 8.89 -2.36
CA TYR A 149 -27.59 8.89 -1.09
C TYR A 149 -28.13 10.27 -0.70
N GLY A 150 -27.79 11.31 -1.45
CA GLY A 150 -28.11 12.71 -1.15
C GLY A 150 -27.12 13.36 -0.16
N GLN A 151 -27.16 14.70 -0.14
CA GLN A 151 -26.21 15.53 0.61
C GLN A 151 -26.19 15.19 2.11
N GLU A 152 -27.34 15.14 2.76
CA GLU A 152 -27.45 14.91 4.20
C GLU A 152 -26.83 13.57 4.63
N THR A 153 -27.08 12.50 3.87
CA THR A 153 -26.50 11.19 4.15
C THR A 153 -25.00 11.17 3.86
N ALA A 154 -24.54 11.86 2.80
CA ALA A 154 -23.13 11.98 2.49
C ALA A 154 -22.36 12.74 3.59
N ASP A 155 -22.95 13.81 4.13
CA ASP A 155 -22.39 14.58 5.24
C ASP A 155 -22.26 13.71 6.51
N ALA A 156 -23.31 12.97 6.86
CA ALA A 156 -23.30 12.06 7.99
C ALA A 156 -22.24 10.93 7.85
N LEU A 157 -22.10 10.36 6.63
CA LEU A 157 -21.06 9.38 6.36
C LEU A 157 -19.65 9.98 6.47
N ARG A 158 -19.47 11.20 6.00
CA ARG A 158 -18.20 11.93 6.10
C ARG A 158 -17.84 12.22 7.55
N GLU A 159 -18.80 12.66 8.36
CA GLU A 159 -18.61 12.91 9.79
C GLU A 159 -18.22 11.63 10.54
N GLU A 160 -18.94 10.53 10.33
CA GLU A 160 -18.64 9.23 10.95
C GLU A 160 -17.24 8.73 10.57
N ILE A 161 -16.88 8.85 9.29
CA ILE A 161 -15.56 8.45 8.80
C ILE A 161 -14.46 9.39 9.30
N SER A 162 -14.73 10.69 9.45
CA SER A 162 -13.72 11.65 9.95
C SER A 162 -13.27 11.36 11.38
N GLY A 163 -14.11 10.69 12.18
CA GLY A 163 -13.79 10.23 13.54
C GLY A 163 -12.81 9.05 13.61
N TRP A 164 -12.29 8.56 12.49
CA TRP A 164 -11.46 7.34 12.41
C TRP A 164 -10.24 7.36 13.34
N MET A 165 -9.63 8.50 13.59
CA MET A 165 -8.49 8.64 14.51
C MET A 165 -8.81 8.22 15.92
N SER A 166 -10.06 8.38 16.38
CA SER A 166 -10.47 8.01 17.74
C SER A 166 -10.45 6.49 18.00
N HIS A 167 -10.44 5.69 16.95
CA HIS A 167 -10.36 4.24 17.04
C HIS A 167 -8.93 3.72 17.27
N TYR A 168 -7.91 4.60 17.11
CA TYR A 168 -6.51 4.24 17.31
C TYR A 168 -6.08 4.59 18.73
N THR A 169 -5.67 3.58 19.47
CA THR A 169 -5.25 3.68 20.87
C THR A 169 -3.77 3.33 21.08
N ARG A 170 -3.09 2.92 20.00
CA ARG A 170 -1.70 2.50 20.02
C ARG A 170 -0.99 2.98 18.76
N ALA A 171 0.21 3.52 18.91
CA ALA A 171 1.19 3.69 17.83
C ALA A 171 2.21 2.54 17.86
N ALA A 172 2.60 2.03 16.70
CA ALA A 172 3.64 1.02 16.58
C ALA A 172 4.55 1.30 15.38
N PHE A 173 5.84 1.29 15.61
CA PHE A 173 6.84 1.41 14.56
C PHE A 173 7.30 0.02 14.12
N ILE A 174 7.30 -0.24 12.81
CA ILE A 174 7.82 -1.47 12.24
C ILE A 174 9.25 -1.20 11.79
N ASP A 175 10.20 -1.73 12.55
CA ASP A 175 11.61 -1.72 12.15
C ASP A 175 11.86 -2.88 11.17
N THR A 176 12.15 -2.51 9.93
CA THR A 176 12.51 -3.47 8.86
C THR A 176 14.01 -3.74 8.80
N GLY A 177 14.81 -3.13 9.68
CA GLY A 177 16.27 -3.14 9.59
C GLY A 177 16.83 -2.28 8.44
N LEU A 178 15.98 -1.52 7.76
CA LEU A 178 16.36 -0.66 6.64
C LEU A 178 16.20 0.82 7.01
N GLY A 179 17.19 1.64 6.61
CA GLY A 179 17.15 3.07 6.87
C GLY A 179 17.68 3.48 8.24
N GLU A 180 18.63 2.74 8.78
CA GLU A 180 19.36 3.10 9.99
C GLU A 180 19.86 4.55 9.93
N GLY A 181 19.72 5.28 11.04
CA GLY A 181 20.14 6.69 11.15
C GLY A 181 19.14 7.72 10.60
N THR A 182 18.00 7.31 10.03
CA THR A 182 16.97 8.23 9.52
C THR A 182 16.16 8.93 10.61
N LYS A 183 16.16 8.42 11.84
CA LYS A 183 15.42 8.94 13.02
C LYS A 183 13.89 8.96 12.83
N TYR A 184 13.33 8.22 11.89
CA TYR A 184 11.87 8.16 11.72
C TYR A 184 11.17 7.48 12.90
N GLU A 185 11.80 6.50 13.54
CA GLU A 185 11.27 5.89 14.76
C GLU A 185 11.00 6.93 15.86
N GLN A 186 11.95 7.84 16.10
CA GLN A 186 11.80 8.93 17.08
C GLN A 186 10.69 9.94 16.72
N ARG A 187 10.31 10.01 15.46
CA ARG A 187 9.22 10.89 14.99
C ARG A 187 7.85 10.23 15.09
N ALA A 188 7.80 8.91 15.29
CA ALA A 188 6.57 8.16 15.49
C ALA A 188 6.11 8.12 16.96
N GLU A 189 6.96 8.57 17.89
CA GLU A 189 6.64 8.78 19.32
C GLU A 189 5.84 10.07 19.51
#